data_46ddcad6fcdba2a3ff04e3932694dac5
#
_entry.id   46ddcad6fcdba2a3ff04e3932694dac5
#
_cell.length_a   1.000
_cell.length_b   1.000
_cell.length_c   1.000
_cell.angle_alpha   90.00
_cell.angle_beta   90.00
_cell.angle_gamma   90.00
#
_symmetry.space_group_name_H-M   'P 1'
#
loop_
_entity.id
_entity.type
_entity.pdbx_description
1 polymer ?
#
loop_
_entity_poly.entity_id
_entity_poly.type
_entity_poly.pdbx_seq_one_letter_code
_entity_poly.pdbx_strand_id
1 'polypeptide(L)'
;MKKIVAFGTLREDVVIEYDFSVPMKEMEVKLNKLDKTVGGSVNNTCYYLALKDSKLQVVLCTLNYTDLVGMLKKRMSCVNYRISTTQEALLQYPVSFIGLRENGEKQMISYDPIIDDSLLIDLLKKDVIDAEVLYTSFYEINERNYSKIATIFNKVIGSGKTIMVDLCPTLNRLSDVSIKEILSSTTVVSGNENEFKIMLKMLGQGGITDVFSEFPTIERIYVKKGERGASLYINDKQEKIDEIHIDAVVSDVIKNTTGCGDVFNAVIIEGMINTKDYQKTLECAVKESGKIAEGGLPWIKE
;
A
#
# COMPACT_ATOMS: atom_id res chain seq x y z
N MET A 1 13.17 19.88 -3.50
CA MET A 1 12.41 18.72 -3.99
C MET A 1 11.66 18.15 -2.80
N LYS A 2 10.33 17.97 -2.91
CA LYS A 2 9.55 17.43 -1.81
C LYS A 2 9.87 15.94 -1.63
N LYS A 3 10.01 15.50 -0.39
CA LYS A 3 10.44 14.13 -0.06
C LYS A 3 9.29 13.32 0.50
N ILE A 4 9.09 12.15 -0.07
CA ILE A 4 8.20 11.11 0.44
C ILE A 4 9.08 10.01 1.02
N VAL A 5 8.76 9.58 2.23
CA VAL A 5 9.35 8.41 2.86
C VAL A 5 8.27 7.36 3.02
N ALA A 6 8.57 6.16 2.59
CA ALA A 6 7.73 5.01 2.84
C ALA A 6 8.54 3.91 3.51
N PHE A 7 7.90 3.09 4.30
CA PHE A 7 8.52 1.87 4.78
C PHE A 7 7.65 0.67 4.43
N GLY A 8 8.30 -0.35 3.95
CA GLY A 8 7.62 -1.56 3.51
C GLY A 8 8.58 -2.66 3.09
N THR A 9 8.05 -3.85 3.07
CA THR A 9 8.77 -5.08 2.78
C THR A 9 8.80 -5.33 1.28
N LEU A 10 9.98 -5.58 0.72
CA LEU A 10 10.11 -6.15 -0.62
C LEU A 10 9.68 -7.61 -0.59
N ARG A 11 9.07 -8.07 -1.67
CA ARG A 11 8.52 -9.42 -1.79
C ARG A 11 8.83 -9.98 -3.18
N GLU A 12 9.17 -11.25 -3.28
CA GLU A 12 9.17 -11.96 -4.56
C GLU A 12 7.72 -12.37 -4.88
N ASP A 13 7.17 -11.82 -5.95
CA ASP A 13 5.87 -12.24 -6.47
C ASP A 13 6.10 -13.26 -7.58
N VAL A 14 5.63 -14.49 -7.36
CA VAL A 14 5.68 -15.61 -8.29
C VAL A 14 4.29 -15.80 -8.88
N VAL A 15 4.10 -15.33 -10.10
CA VAL A 15 2.81 -15.42 -10.81
C VAL A 15 2.74 -16.72 -11.59
N ILE A 16 1.68 -17.47 -11.37
CA ILE A 16 1.43 -18.76 -12.01
C ILE A 16 -0.01 -18.81 -12.55
N GLU A 17 -0.18 -19.43 -13.70
CA GLU A 17 -1.51 -19.71 -14.25
C GLU A 17 -2.05 -20.99 -13.61
N TYR A 18 -2.62 -20.85 -12.41
CA TYR A 18 -3.18 -21.96 -11.65
C TYR A 18 -4.30 -21.50 -10.73
N ASP A 19 -5.40 -22.24 -10.71
CA ASP A 19 -6.52 -22.02 -9.78
C ASP A 19 -6.32 -22.86 -8.50
N PHE A 20 -5.87 -22.24 -7.42
CA PHE A 20 -5.66 -22.89 -6.13
C PHE A 20 -6.96 -23.41 -5.46
N SER A 21 -8.15 -23.03 -5.96
CA SER A 21 -9.41 -23.58 -5.47
C SER A 21 -9.72 -24.97 -6.01
N VAL A 22 -9.04 -25.37 -7.09
CA VAL A 22 -9.19 -26.71 -7.68
C VAL A 22 -8.29 -27.68 -6.93
N PRO A 23 -8.85 -28.76 -6.33
CA PRO A 23 -8.02 -29.77 -5.69
C PRO A 23 -7.02 -30.38 -6.68
N MET A 24 -5.76 -30.46 -6.29
CA MET A 24 -4.77 -31.20 -7.08
C MET A 24 -5.18 -32.68 -7.16
N LYS A 25 -5.48 -33.14 -8.35
CA LYS A 25 -5.80 -34.56 -8.61
C LYS A 25 -4.55 -35.40 -8.79
N GLU A 26 -3.44 -34.78 -9.13
CA GLU A 26 -2.13 -35.39 -9.38
C GLU A 26 -1.15 -34.97 -8.30
N MET A 27 -0.17 -35.82 -8.00
CA MET A 27 0.86 -35.51 -7.01
C MET A 27 1.90 -34.50 -7.53
N GLU A 28 1.93 -34.25 -8.83
CA GLU A 28 2.81 -33.30 -9.51
C GLU A 28 2.03 -32.53 -10.57
N VAL A 29 2.12 -31.20 -10.54
CA VAL A 29 1.56 -30.32 -11.56
C VAL A 29 2.72 -29.58 -12.23
N LYS A 30 2.85 -29.70 -13.55
CA LYS A 30 3.81 -28.92 -14.35
C LYS A 30 3.19 -27.60 -14.76
N LEU A 31 3.84 -26.50 -14.42
CA LEU A 31 3.44 -25.18 -14.85
C LEU A 31 4.00 -24.88 -16.25
N ASN A 32 3.17 -24.33 -17.12
CA ASN A 32 3.60 -23.90 -18.45
C ASN A 32 4.34 -22.55 -18.40
N LYS A 33 4.02 -21.72 -17.43
CA LYS A 33 4.60 -20.37 -17.27
C LYS A 33 4.79 -20.08 -15.78
N LEU A 34 5.89 -19.43 -15.48
CA LEU A 34 6.22 -18.92 -14.16
C LEU A 34 6.92 -17.59 -14.33
N ASP A 35 6.28 -16.53 -13.87
CA ASP A 35 6.86 -15.19 -13.87
C ASP A 35 7.26 -14.78 -12.46
N LYS A 36 8.47 -14.25 -12.33
CA LYS A 36 8.99 -13.73 -11.05
C LYS A 36 9.24 -12.24 -11.13
N THR A 37 8.75 -11.53 -10.14
CA THR A 37 8.97 -10.09 -10.05
C THR A 37 9.17 -9.64 -8.62
N VAL A 38 9.82 -8.49 -8.44
CA VAL A 38 9.87 -7.84 -7.13
C VAL A 38 8.63 -6.99 -6.96
N GLY A 39 7.82 -7.34 -5.98
CA GLY A 39 6.62 -6.66 -5.58
C GLY A 39 6.71 -6.11 -4.16
N GLY A 40 5.57 -6.08 -3.50
CA GLY A 40 5.31 -5.44 -2.22
C GLY A 40 4.49 -4.18 -2.43
N SER A 41 3.33 -4.07 -1.75
CA SER A 41 2.37 -2.98 -1.98
C SER A 41 3.01 -1.60 -1.84
N VAL A 42 3.77 -1.38 -0.77
CA VAL A 42 4.46 -0.11 -0.54
C VAL A 42 5.51 0.17 -1.61
N ASN A 43 6.29 -0.84 -2.04
CA ASN A 43 7.25 -0.70 -3.13
C ASN A 43 6.57 -0.33 -4.45
N ASN A 44 5.47 -1.00 -4.80
CA ASN A 44 4.72 -0.71 -6.02
C ASN A 44 4.21 0.73 -6.04
N THR A 45 3.63 1.20 -4.92
CA THR A 45 3.19 2.58 -4.74
C THR A 45 4.34 3.56 -4.95
N CYS A 46 5.48 3.35 -4.28
CA CYS A 46 6.66 4.20 -4.38
C CYS A 46 7.24 4.25 -5.79
N TYR A 47 7.34 3.10 -6.43
CA TYR A 47 7.91 3.03 -7.77
C TYR A 47 7.03 3.71 -8.81
N TYR A 48 5.70 3.49 -8.75
CA TYR A 48 4.77 4.20 -9.62
C TYR A 48 4.82 5.72 -9.41
N LEU A 49 4.85 6.16 -8.15
CA LEU A 49 4.97 7.57 -7.80
C LEU A 49 6.23 8.20 -8.39
N ALA A 50 7.37 7.52 -8.29
CA ALA A 50 8.65 8.00 -8.82
C ALA A 50 8.67 8.05 -10.36
N LEU A 51 8.01 7.08 -11.03
CA LEU A 51 7.83 7.10 -12.48
C LEU A 51 6.95 8.27 -12.94
N LYS A 52 5.89 8.57 -12.19
CA LYS A 52 4.89 9.57 -12.53
C LYS A 52 5.39 11.01 -12.33
N ASP A 53 6.11 11.27 -11.25
CA ASP A 53 6.60 12.61 -10.91
C ASP A 53 8.10 12.63 -10.55
N SER A 54 8.91 13.00 -11.53
CA SER A 54 10.37 13.12 -11.37
C SER A 54 10.82 14.27 -10.45
N LYS A 55 9.90 15.16 -10.04
CA LYS A 55 10.18 16.28 -9.11
C LYS A 55 10.07 15.87 -7.65
N LEU A 56 9.52 14.69 -7.36
CA LEU A 56 9.45 14.15 -6.03
C LEU A 56 10.68 13.30 -5.73
N GLN A 57 11.19 13.38 -4.52
CA GLN A 57 12.15 12.42 -4.01
C GLN A 57 11.41 11.33 -3.26
N VAL A 58 11.43 10.11 -3.77
CA VAL A 58 10.78 8.96 -3.15
C VAL A 58 11.81 8.06 -2.50
N VAL A 59 11.65 7.76 -1.22
CA VAL A 59 12.55 6.91 -0.43
C VAL A 59 11.76 5.75 0.14
N LEU A 60 12.13 4.53 -0.25
CA LEU A 60 11.65 3.32 0.38
C LEU A 60 12.64 2.85 1.44
N CYS A 61 12.22 2.81 2.69
CA CYS A 61 12.93 2.14 3.78
C CYS A 61 12.49 0.67 3.81
N THR A 62 13.42 -0.25 3.66
CA THR A 62 13.16 -1.69 3.64
C THR A 62 14.31 -2.47 4.25
N LEU A 63 14.05 -3.72 4.65
CA LEU A 63 15.11 -4.63 5.05
C LEU A 63 15.99 -5.01 3.86
N ASN A 64 17.26 -5.31 4.12
CA ASN A 64 18.22 -5.64 3.06
C ASN A 64 18.08 -7.11 2.62
N TYR A 65 17.05 -7.40 1.85
CA TYR A 65 16.93 -8.66 1.10
C TYR A 65 17.80 -8.56 -0.15
N THR A 66 19.05 -9.03 -0.05
CA THR A 66 20.11 -8.78 -1.04
C THR A 66 19.67 -9.06 -2.47
N ASP A 67 19.04 -10.22 -2.72
CA ASP A 67 18.60 -10.60 -4.06
C ASP A 67 17.47 -9.70 -4.58
N LEU A 68 16.45 -9.43 -3.74
CA LEU A 68 15.33 -8.58 -4.14
C LEU A 68 15.76 -7.12 -4.36
N VAL A 69 16.62 -6.59 -3.50
CA VAL A 69 17.20 -5.25 -3.69
C VAL A 69 18.02 -5.17 -4.97
N GLY A 70 18.81 -6.22 -5.26
CA GLY A 70 19.57 -6.33 -6.50
C GLY A 70 18.67 -6.39 -7.75
N MET A 71 17.61 -7.18 -7.72
CA MET A 71 16.63 -7.28 -8.80
C MET A 71 15.91 -5.93 -9.01
N LEU A 72 15.46 -5.29 -7.92
CA LEU A 72 14.77 -4.01 -7.98
C LEU A 72 15.68 -2.93 -8.58
N LYS A 73 16.94 -2.82 -8.15
CA LYS A 73 17.91 -1.86 -8.68
C LYS A 73 18.18 -2.02 -10.17
N LYS A 74 18.25 -3.27 -10.67
CA LYS A 74 18.42 -3.54 -12.12
C LYS A 74 17.21 -3.07 -12.94
N ARG A 75 16.04 -3.06 -12.34
CA ARG A 75 14.77 -2.71 -12.98
C ARG A 75 14.47 -1.22 -12.93
N MET A 76 15.02 -0.53 -11.91
CA MET A 76 14.75 0.89 -11.69
C MET A 76 15.45 1.76 -12.74
N SER A 77 14.63 2.55 -13.43
CA SER A 77 15.10 3.63 -14.33
C SER A 77 14.95 5.03 -13.72
N CYS A 78 14.32 5.14 -12.53
CA CYS A 78 14.02 6.43 -11.90
C CYS A 78 15.16 6.88 -11.00
N VAL A 79 15.78 8.01 -11.31
CA VAL A 79 16.85 8.60 -10.50
C VAL A 79 16.36 9.20 -9.18
N ASN A 80 15.09 9.53 -9.10
CA ASN A 80 14.42 10.13 -7.94
C ASN A 80 13.87 9.08 -6.95
N TYR A 81 13.98 7.78 -7.26
CA TYR A 81 13.63 6.69 -6.37
C TYR A 81 14.88 6.14 -5.68
N ARG A 82 14.93 6.24 -4.37
CA ARG A 82 16.02 5.75 -3.54
C ARG A 82 15.54 4.62 -2.63
N ILE A 83 16.28 3.52 -2.60
CA ILE A 83 16.07 2.44 -1.64
C ILE A 83 17.03 2.65 -0.47
N SER A 84 16.47 2.80 0.73
CA SER A 84 17.22 2.84 1.99
C SER A 84 17.07 1.50 2.68
N THR A 85 18.18 0.79 2.88
CA THR A 85 18.18 -0.55 3.45
C THR A 85 18.92 -0.61 4.77
N THR A 86 18.60 -1.62 5.60
CA THR A 86 19.41 -2.00 6.74
C THR A 86 20.80 -2.44 6.30
N GLN A 87 21.80 -2.36 7.20
CA GLN A 87 23.18 -2.80 6.87
C GLN A 87 23.29 -4.31 6.77
N GLU A 88 22.58 -5.03 7.64
CA GLU A 88 22.57 -6.49 7.66
C GLU A 88 21.83 -7.04 6.44
N ALA A 89 22.48 -7.96 5.74
CA ALA A 89 21.92 -8.64 4.59
C ALA A 89 21.12 -9.87 5.04
N LEU A 90 19.89 -9.99 4.55
CA LEU A 90 19.01 -11.10 4.86
C LEU A 90 18.91 -12.05 3.66
N LEU A 91 19.10 -13.33 3.90
CA LEU A 91 19.02 -14.38 2.88
C LEU A 91 17.59 -14.89 2.67
N GLN A 92 16.77 -14.85 3.73
CA GLN A 92 15.37 -15.21 3.64
C GLN A 92 14.53 -13.96 3.39
N TYR A 93 13.60 -14.05 2.47
CA TYR A 93 12.72 -12.96 2.09
C TYR A 93 11.27 -13.42 1.88
N PRO A 94 10.31 -12.51 1.95
CA PRO A 94 8.91 -12.82 1.72
C PRO A 94 8.65 -13.23 0.26
N VAL A 95 7.78 -14.23 0.08
CA VAL A 95 7.37 -14.72 -1.24
C VAL A 95 5.85 -14.78 -1.30
N SER A 96 5.28 -14.36 -2.42
CA SER A 96 3.87 -14.58 -2.76
C SER A 96 3.75 -15.44 -4.00
N PHE A 97 3.01 -16.53 -3.89
CA PHE A 97 2.54 -17.30 -5.03
C PHE A 97 1.16 -16.78 -5.41
N ILE A 98 1.03 -16.25 -6.62
CA ILE A 98 -0.17 -15.61 -7.13
C ILE A 98 -0.73 -16.49 -8.24
N GLY A 99 -1.83 -17.17 -7.95
CA GLY A 99 -2.61 -17.91 -8.95
C GLY A 99 -3.60 -16.97 -9.63
N LEU A 100 -3.58 -16.94 -10.95
CA LEU A 100 -4.53 -16.22 -11.78
C LEU A 100 -5.57 -17.20 -12.32
N ARG A 101 -6.84 -16.87 -12.12
CA ARG A 101 -7.98 -17.54 -12.74
C ARG A 101 -8.27 -16.93 -14.11
N GLU A 102 -8.94 -17.69 -14.97
CA GLU A 102 -9.36 -17.22 -16.29
C GLU A 102 -10.25 -15.96 -16.25
N ASN A 103 -11.01 -15.77 -15.18
CA ASN A 103 -11.87 -14.59 -14.97
C ASN A 103 -11.10 -13.36 -14.41
N GLY A 104 -9.77 -13.43 -14.29
CA GLY A 104 -8.92 -12.34 -13.77
C GLY A 104 -8.87 -12.25 -12.23
N GLU A 105 -9.63 -13.10 -11.51
CA GLU A 105 -9.51 -13.20 -10.06
C GLU A 105 -8.17 -13.81 -9.67
N LYS A 106 -7.61 -13.30 -8.57
CA LYS A 106 -6.36 -13.80 -8.02
C LYS A 106 -6.58 -14.51 -6.69
N GLN A 107 -5.81 -15.56 -6.49
CA GLN A 107 -5.59 -16.18 -5.20
C GLN A 107 -4.12 -16.04 -4.83
N MET A 108 -3.84 -15.85 -3.56
CA MET A 108 -2.48 -15.62 -3.11
C MET A 108 -2.16 -16.48 -1.89
N ILE A 109 -1.00 -17.14 -1.95
CA ILE A 109 -0.40 -17.85 -0.83
C ILE A 109 0.91 -17.12 -0.53
N SER A 110 1.06 -16.63 0.71
CA SER A 110 2.22 -15.85 1.10
C SER A 110 3.04 -16.55 2.18
N TYR A 111 4.34 -16.45 2.05
CA TYR A 111 5.31 -16.80 3.06
C TYR A 111 6.00 -15.54 3.55
N ASP A 112 5.98 -15.31 4.86
CA ASP A 112 6.66 -14.22 5.53
C ASP A 112 7.64 -14.80 6.55
N PRO A 113 8.96 -14.64 6.36
CA PRO A 113 9.95 -15.08 7.34
C PRO A 113 9.81 -14.28 8.62
N ILE A 114 10.11 -14.92 9.76
CA ILE A 114 10.18 -14.22 11.05
C ILE A 114 11.49 -13.45 11.10
N ILE A 115 11.41 -12.13 11.04
CA ILE A 115 12.56 -11.24 11.01
C ILE A 115 12.44 -10.22 12.15
N ASP A 116 13.57 -9.82 12.70
CA ASP A 116 13.65 -8.70 13.61
C ASP A 116 13.48 -7.39 12.82
N ASP A 117 12.33 -6.77 12.96
CA ASP A 117 11.99 -5.51 12.30
C ASP A 117 12.49 -4.26 13.05
N SER A 118 13.20 -4.42 14.17
CA SER A 118 13.78 -3.30 14.92
C SER A 118 14.77 -2.49 14.07
N LEU A 119 15.52 -3.17 13.20
CA LEU A 119 16.45 -2.54 12.25
C LEU A 119 15.73 -1.62 11.26
N LEU A 120 14.53 -1.99 10.81
CA LEU A 120 13.71 -1.15 9.93
C LEU A 120 13.21 0.10 10.67
N ILE A 121 12.85 -0.04 11.93
CA ILE A 121 12.41 1.09 12.77
C ILE A 121 13.53 2.13 12.93
N ASP A 122 14.77 1.72 13.14
CA ASP A 122 15.90 2.63 13.27
C ASP A 122 16.24 3.32 11.95
N LEU A 123 16.12 2.61 10.84
CA LEU A 123 16.26 3.17 9.49
C LEU A 123 15.19 4.23 9.23
N LEU A 124 13.94 3.93 9.56
CA LEU A 124 12.81 4.84 9.39
C LEU A 124 12.99 6.13 10.21
N LYS A 125 13.42 6.05 11.46
CA LYS A 125 13.70 7.23 12.30
C LYS A 125 14.68 8.19 11.65
N LYS A 126 15.68 7.67 10.92
CA LYS A 126 16.70 8.47 10.23
C LYS A 126 16.15 9.15 8.98
N ASP A 127 15.39 8.41 8.16
CA ASP A 127 14.95 8.90 6.86
C ASP A 127 13.71 9.82 6.92
N VAL A 128 12.90 9.72 8.00
CA VAL A 128 11.61 10.43 8.11
C VAL A 128 11.73 11.93 8.44
N ILE A 129 12.90 12.40 8.89
CA ILE A 129 13.10 13.76 9.43
C ILE A 129 12.61 14.84 8.46
N ASP A 130 12.95 14.72 7.17
CA ASP A 130 12.64 15.72 6.13
C ASP A 130 11.45 15.31 5.24
N ALA A 131 10.68 14.27 5.62
CA ALA A 131 9.57 13.82 4.82
C ALA A 131 8.40 14.81 4.87
N GLU A 132 7.78 15.09 3.73
CA GLU A 132 6.47 15.76 3.65
C GLU A 132 5.33 14.78 3.90
N VAL A 133 5.50 13.55 3.38
CA VAL A 133 4.54 12.44 3.56
C VAL A 133 5.31 11.20 4.00
N LEU A 134 4.80 10.56 5.03
CA LEU A 134 5.18 9.20 5.44
C LEU A 134 4.07 8.24 5.00
N TYR A 135 4.45 7.20 4.24
CA TYR A 135 3.51 6.21 3.73
C TYR A 135 3.87 4.80 4.16
N THR A 136 2.87 4.02 4.50
CA THR A 136 3.01 2.58 4.74
C THR A 136 1.67 1.85 4.55
N SER A 137 1.70 0.53 4.72
CA SER A 137 0.52 -0.33 4.76
C SER A 137 0.45 -1.09 6.08
N PHE A 138 -0.76 -1.48 6.48
CA PHE A 138 -0.95 -2.38 7.62
C PHE A 138 -0.31 -3.77 7.44
N TYR A 139 0.13 -4.14 6.23
CA TYR A 139 0.99 -5.32 6.04
C TYR A 139 2.31 -5.25 6.81
N GLU A 140 2.82 -4.05 7.06
CA GLU A 140 4.10 -3.81 7.73
C GLU A 140 3.99 -3.67 9.24
N ILE A 141 2.76 -3.68 9.76
CA ILE A 141 2.44 -3.45 11.17
C ILE A 141 2.05 -4.77 11.81
N ASN A 142 2.65 -5.07 12.96
CA ASN A 142 2.40 -6.27 13.73
C ASN A 142 2.46 -5.98 15.23
N GLU A 143 2.06 -6.97 16.06
CA GLU A 143 1.99 -6.85 17.53
C GLU A 143 3.34 -6.54 18.21
N ARG A 144 4.48 -6.71 17.50
CA ARG A 144 5.81 -6.43 18.05
C ARG A 144 6.28 -5.02 17.75
N ASN A 145 5.78 -4.39 16.66
CA ASN A 145 6.31 -3.12 16.18
C ASN A 145 5.32 -1.95 16.23
N TYR A 146 4.01 -2.17 16.36
CA TYR A 146 3.00 -1.11 16.25
C TYR A 146 3.27 0.08 17.17
N SER A 147 3.64 -0.12 18.44
CA SER A 147 3.87 0.96 19.39
C SER A 147 5.10 1.80 19.05
N LYS A 148 6.16 1.18 18.52
CA LYS A 148 7.35 1.88 18.04
C LYS A 148 7.02 2.72 16.79
N ILE A 149 6.20 2.16 15.88
CA ILE A 149 5.74 2.86 14.67
C ILE A 149 4.85 4.04 15.07
N ALA A 150 3.87 3.85 15.95
CA ALA A 150 3.02 4.92 16.46
C ALA A 150 3.82 6.04 17.10
N THR A 151 4.89 5.72 17.84
CA THR A 151 5.82 6.71 18.40
C THR A 151 6.48 7.57 17.31
N ILE A 152 6.88 6.97 16.19
CA ILE A 152 7.44 7.71 15.05
C ILE A 152 6.35 8.57 14.40
N PHE A 153 5.17 8.00 14.18
CA PHE A 153 4.02 8.70 13.59
C PHE A 153 3.66 9.96 14.39
N ASN A 154 3.56 9.85 15.71
CA ASN A 154 3.27 10.99 16.58
C ASN A 154 4.30 12.13 16.44
N LYS A 155 5.58 11.81 16.28
CA LYS A 155 6.63 12.83 16.04
C LYS A 155 6.45 13.51 14.69
N VAL A 156 6.07 12.74 13.65
CA VAL A 156 5.87 13.23 12.28
C VAL A 156 4.64 14.16 12.26
N ILE A 157 3.52 13.75 12.84
CA ILE A 157 2.30 14.58 12.96
C ILE A 157 2.58 15.85 13.74
N GLY A 158 3.29 15.75 14.86
CA GLY A 158 3.68 16.92 15.68
C GLY A 158 4.50 17.95 14.91
N SER A 159 5.10 17.55 13.77
CA SER A 159 5.82 18.45 12.86
C SER A 159 4.95 18.95 11.69
N GLY A 160 3.63 18.71 11.70
CA GLY A 160 2.70 19.17 10.68
C GLY A 160 2.79 18.39 9.36
N LYS A 161 3.33 17.17 9.38
CA LYS A 161 3.49 16.30 8.19
C LYS A 161 2.34 15.33 8.05
N THR A 162 2.15 14.81 6.85
CA THR A 162 1.09 13.85 6.54
C THR A 162 1.56 12.41 6.75
N ILE A 163 0.74 11.60 7.40
CA ILE A 163 0.91 10.16 7.48
C ILE A 163 -0.25 9.49 6.76
N MET A 164 0.06 8.69 5.76
CA MET A 164 -0.90 7.88 5.04
C MET A 164 -0.66 6.40 5.30
N VAL A 165 -1.72 5.70 5.70
CA VAL A 165 -1.69 4.25 5.91
C VAL A 165 -2.74 3.58 5.03
N ASP A 166 -2.32 2.54 4.29
CA ASP A 166 -3.22 1.69 3.51
C ASP A 166 -3.63 0.48 4.32
N LEU A 167 -4.93 0.20 4.35
CA LEU A 167 -5.47 -0.99 5.00
C LEU A 167 -5.03 -2.25 4.23
N CYS A 168 -5.19 -3.41 4.85
CA CYS A 168 -4.89 -4.68 4.22
C CYS A 168 -5.86 -5.79 4.67
N PRO A 169 -6.02 -6.87 3.90
CA PRO A 169 -6.93 -7.95 4.24
C PRO A 169 -6.57 -8.70 5.54
N THR A 170 -5.31 -8.60 5.98
CA THR A 170 -4.79 -9.29 7.17
C THR A 170 -4.89 -8.45 8.44
N LEU A 171 -5.61 -7.34 8.41
CA LEU A 171 -5.81 -6.44 9.55
C LEU A 171 -6.35 -7.17 10.78
N ASN A 172 -7.17 -8.20 10.59
CA ASN A 172 -7.72 -9.05 11.65
C ASN A 172 -6.69 -9.90 12.41
N ARG A 173 -5.41 -9.86 12.01
CA ARG A 173 -4.30 -10.49 12.77
C ARG A 173 -3.76 -9.57 13.87
N LEU A 174 -4.17 -8.31 13.88
CA LEU A 174 -3.83 -7.34 14.90
C LEU A 174 -4.91 -7.27 15.98
N SER A 175 -4.53 -6.85 17.18
CA SER A 175 -5.48 -6.48 18.22
C SER A 175 -6.15 -5.13 17.88
N ASP A 176 -7.31 -4.89 18.46
CA ASP A 176 -7.99 -3.59 18.39
C ASP A 176 -7.10 -2.47 18.99
N VAL A 177 -6.34 -2.78 20.04
CA VAL A 177 -5.40 -1.83 20.67
C VAL A 177 -4.34 -1.38 19.66
N SER A 178 -3.71 -2.32 18.95
CA SER A 178 -2.67 -2.01 17.97
C SER A 178 -3.21 -1.16 16.82
N ILE A 179 -4.41 -1.49 16.33
CA ILE A 179 -5.09 -0.73 15.28
C ILE A 179 -5.41 0.69 15.75
N LYS A 180 -5.98 0.83 16.95
CA LYS A 180 -6.34 2.14 17.54
C LYS A 180 -5.11 3.03 17.74
N GLU A 181 -4.00 2.48 18.21
CA GLU A 181 -2.78 3.25 18.44
C GLU A 181 -2.19 3.78 17.11
N ILE A 182 -2.19 2.98 16.05
CA ILE A 182 -1.75 3.41 14.72
C ILE A 182 -2.71 4.45 14.14
N LEU A 183 -4.03 4.23 14.18
CA LEU A 183 -5.00 5.17 13.63
C LEU A 183 -5.00 6.51 14.36
N SER A 184 -4.79 6.52 15.69
CA SER A 184 -4.64 7.74 16.49
C SER A 184 -3.45 8.60 16.05
N SER A 185 -2.50 8.02 15.35
CA SER A 185 -1.30 8.67 14.84
C SER A 185 -1.29 8.75 13.29
N THR A 186 -2.44 8.69 12.64
CA THR A 186 -2.58 8.70 11.17
C THR A 186 -3.42 9.90 10.74
N THR A 187 -3.09 10.51 9.60
CA THR A 187 -3.85 11.63 9.03
C THR A 187 -4.69 11.23 7.83
N VAL A 188 -4.27 10.20 7.09
CA VAL A 188 -4.95 9.72 5.89
C VAL A 188 -5.02 8.20 5.91
N VAL A 189 -6.22 7.64 5.72
CA VAL A 189 -6.44 6.20 5.62
C VAL A 189 -6.95 5.87 4.23
N SER A 190 -6.39 4.84 3.61
CA SER A 190 -6.86 4.28 2.35
C SER A 190 -7.16 2.79 2.52
N GLY A 191 -8.11 2.27 1.76
CA GLY A 191 -8.43 0.85 1.77
C GLY A 191 -9.57 0.52 0.81
N ASN A 192 -9.83 -0.75 0.59
CA ASN A 192 -11.03 -1.17 -0.11
C ASN A 192 -12.21 -1.38 0.85
N GLU A 193 -13.41 -1.54 0.33
CA GLU A 193 -14.62 -1.69 1.14
C GLU A 193 -14.56 -2.88 2.11
N ASN A 194 -13.94 -3.99 1.71
CA ASN A 194 -13.83 -5.16 2.56
C ASN A 194 -12.84 -4.94 3.71
N GLU A 195 -11.74 -4.24 3.44
CA GLU A 195 -10.75 -3.86 4.45
C GLU A 195 -11.37 -2.89 5.46
N PHE A 196 -12.15 -1.90 5.00
CA PHE A 196 -12.92 -1.03 5.88
C PHE A 196 -13.96 -1.78 6.70
N LYS A 197 -14.68 -2.75 6.13
CA LYS A 197 -15.61 -3.60 6.89
C LYS A 197 -14.92 -4.38 8.00
N ILE A 198 -13.72 -4.91 7.73
CA ILE A 198 -12.91 -5.61 8.74
C ILE A 198 -12.52 -4.63 9.85
N MET A 199 -11.97 -3.47 9.49
CA MET A 199 -11.53 -2.43 10.44
C MET A 199 -12.69 -1.97 11.33
N LEU A 200 -13.82 -1.56 10.74
CA LEU A 200 -14.99 -1.10 11.47
C LEU A 200 -15.53 -2.15 12.45
N LYS A 201 -15.57 -3.41 12.00
CA LYS A 201 -15.98 -4.52 12.87
C LYS A 201 -15.05 -4.70 14.08
N MET A 202 -13.73 -4.60 13.87
CA MET A 202 -12.75 -4.75 14.95
C MET A 202 -12.81 -3.58 15.93
N LEU A 203 -13.07 -2.37 15.44
CA LEU A 203 -13.20 -1.18 16.27
C LEU A 203 -14.59 -1.04 16.94
N GLY A 204 -15.56 -1.88 16.57
CA GLY A 204 -16.94 -1.75 17.05
C GLY A 204 -17.66 -0.51 16.51
N GLN A 205 -17.24 -0.01 15.33
CA GLN A 205 -17.80 1.18 14.69
C GLN A 205 -18.91 0.85 13.71
N GLY A 206 -19.94 1.71 13.64
CA GLY A 206 -21.08 1.55 12.75
C GLY A 206 -20.85 2.00 11.32
N GLY A 207 -19.90 2.93 11.12
CA GLY A 207 -19.61 3.53 9.82
C GLY A 207 -18.32 4.33 9.77
N ILE A 208 -17.97 4.79 8.56
CA ILE A 208 -16.74 5.57 8.32
C ILE A 208 -16.76 6.90 9.08
N THR A 209 -17.94 7.49 9.26
CA THR A 209 -18.10 8.75 10.02
C THR A 209 -17.69 8.62 11.47
N ASP A 210 -17.92 7.45 12.08
CA ASP A 210 -17.57 7.20 13.48
C ASP A 210 -16.03 7.15 13.67
N VAL A 211 -15.30 6.75 12.61
CA VAL A 211 -13.83 6.74 12.61
C VAL A 211 -13.26 8.14 12.85
N PHE A 212 -13.82 9.17 12.25
CA PHE A 212 -13.38 10.55 12.46
C PHE A 212 -13.63 11.03 13.90
N SER A 213 -14.73 10.58 14.50
CA SER A 213 -15.07 10.92 15.89
C SER A 213 -14.12 10.24 16.88
N GLU A 214 -13.74 8.99 16.64
CA GLU A 214 -12.80 8.25 17.50
C GLU A 214 -11.34 8.68 17.26
N PHE A 215 -10.99 9.03 16.01
CA PHE A 215 -9.62 9.38 15.58
C PHE A 215 -9.57 10.78 14.96
N PRO A 216 -9.61 11.86 15.75
CA PRO A 216 -9.68 13.25 15.25
C PRO A 216 -8.41 13.70 14.49
N THR A 217 -7.33 12.92 14.52
CA THR A 217 -6.13 13.12 13.70
C THR A 217 -6.35 12.76 12.23
N ILE A 218 -7.31 11.87 11.95
CA ILE A 218 -7.65 11.49 10.59
C ILE A 218 -8.42 12.65 9.93
N GLU A 219 -7.87 13.14 8.84
CA GLU A 219 -8.44 14.22 8.04
C GLU A 219 -9.17 13.69 6.79
N ARG A 220 -8.70 12.57 6.25
CA ARG A 220 -9.20 12.01 4.99
C ARG A 220 -9.23 10.49 5.00
N ILE A 221 -10.30 9.93 4.43
CA ILE A 221 -10.46 8.49 4.23
C ILE A 221 -10.80 8.23 2.77
N TYR A 222 -9.98 7.42 2.09
CA TYR A 222 -10.18 7.00 0.71
C TYR A 222 -10.67 5.55 0.67
N VAL A 223 -11.87 5.33 0.12
CA VAL A 223 -12.49 4.00 -0.01
C VAL A 223 -12.51 3.59 -1.47
N LYS A 224 -11.70 2.58 -1.79
CA LYS A 224 -11.62 1.96 -3.13
C LYS A 224 -12.80 0.99 -3.29
N LYS A 225 -13.64 1.16 -4.33
CA LYS A 225 -14.88 0.41 -4.54
C LYS A 225 -14.86 -0.47 -5.80
N GLY A 226 -13.67 -0.74 -6.35
CA GLY A 226 -13.48 -1.55 -7.56
C GLY A 226 -14.18 -0.95 -8.76
N GLU A 227 -15.05 -1.72 -9.40
CA GLU A 227 -15.85 -1.29 -10.57
C GLU A 227 -16.80 -0.12 -10.30
N ARG A 228 -17.07 0.16 -9.04
CA ARG A 228 -17.88 1.32 -8.62
C ARG A 228 -17.04 2.57 -8.31
N GLY A 229 -15.75 2.59 -8.68
CA GLY A 229 -14.88 3.73 -8.49
C GLY A 229 -14.33 3.89 -7.07
N ALA A 230 -14.37 5.10 -6.54
CA ALA A 230 -13.87 5.39 -5.20
C ALA A 230 -14.60 6.56 -4.54
N SER A 231 -14.62 6.57 -3.21
CA SER A 231 -15.09 7.71 -2.41
C SER A 231 -13.97 8.27 -1.54
N LEU A 232 -14.01 9.58 -1.36
CA LEU A 232 -13.22 10.31 -0.39
C LEU A 232 -14.14 10.94 0.64
N TYR A 233 -13.86 10.70 1.91
CA TYR A 233 -14.49 11.36 3.05
C TYR A 233 -13.49 12.35 3.64
N ILE A 234 -13.92 13.58 3.88
CA ILE A 234 -13.09 14.68 4.39
C ILE A 234 -13.70 15.18 5.69
N ASN A 235 -12.90 15.21 6.74
CA ASN A 235 -13.25 15.85 8.01
C ASN A 235 -12.69 17.29 8.00
N ASP A 236 -13.55 18.27 7.86
CA ASP A 236 -13.18 19.69 7.83
C ASP A 236 -12.95 20.32 9.21
N LYS A 237 -12.99 19.48 10.28
CA LYS A 237 -12.86 19.92 11.69
C LYS A 237 -13.99 20.86 12.18
N GLN A 238 -15.06 21.02 11.38
CA GLN A 238 -16.26 21.82 11.70
C GLN A 238 -17.49 20.93 11.92
N GLU A 239 -17.30 19.67 12.32
CA GLU A 239 -18.33 18.65 12.53
C GLU A 239 -19.05 18.21 11.25
N LYS A 240 -18.59 18.66 10.07
CA LYS A 240 -19.13 18.27 8.79
C LYS A 240 -18.17 17.32 8.09
N ILE A 241 -18.70 16.18 7.64
CA ILE A 241 -17.99 15.23 6.81
C ILE A 241 -18.52 15.38 5.39
N ASP A 242 -17.65 15.83 4.48
CA ASP A 242 -17.96 15.90 3.06
C ASP A 242 -17.59 14.57 2.38
N GLU A 243 -18.45 14.08 1.51
CA GLU A 243 -18.19 12.92 0.66
C GLU A 243 -18.07 13.35 -0.80
N ILE A 244 -16.99 12.93 -1.44
CA ILE A 244 -16.79 13.03 -2.90
C ILE A 244 -16.74 11.62 -3.43
N HIS A 245 -17.58 11.30 -4.43
CA HIS A 245 -17.56 10.01 -5.12
C HIS A 245 -17.24 10.19 -6.59
N ILE A 246 -16.39 9.31 -7.13
CA ILE A 246 -16.04 9.24 -8.54
C ILE A 246 -16.29 7.81 -9.02
N ASP A 247 -17.15 7.70 -10.05
CA ASP A 247 -17.43 6.42 -10.70
C ASP A 247 -16.23 5.92 -11.49
N ALA A 248 -16.03 4.61 -11.52
CA ALA A 248 -15.03 4.01 -12.39
C ALA A 248 -15.43 4.14 -13.86
N VAL A 249 -14.45 4.30 -14.71
CA VAL A 249 -14.66 4.08 -16.14
C VAL A 249 -14.72 2.58 -16.37
N VAL A 250 -15.91 2.09 -16.73
CA VAL A 250 -16.11 0.66 -16.99
C VAL A 250 -15.34 0.27 -18.24
N SER A 251 -14.48 -0.77 -18.11
CA SER A 251 -13.79 -1.36 -19.24
C SER A 251 -14.26 -2.80 -19.41
N ASP A 252 -14.52 -3.18 -20.65
CA ASP A 252 -14.91 -4.57 -21.01
C ASP A 252 -13.72 -5.56 -20.94
N VAL A 253 -12.50 -5.04 -20.74
CA VAL A 253 -11.26 -5.84 -20.71
C VAL A 253 -10.53 -5.66 -19.39
N ILE A 254 -10.82 -6.50 -18.41
CA ILE A 254 -10.04 -6.57 -17.17
C ILE A 254 -9.09 -7.76 -17.28
N LYS A 255 -7.78 -7.48 -17.33
CA LYS A 255 -6.74 -8.51 -17.42
C LYS A 255 -6.17 -8.87 -16.04
N ASN A 256 -5.88 -7.89 -15.22
CA ASN A 256 -5.22 -8.12 -13.93
C ASN A 256 -5.43 -6.92 -12.99
N THR A 257 -6.04 -7.15 -11.83
CA THR A 257 -6.26 -6.11 -10.82
C THR A 257 -5.09 -5.93 -9.84
N THR A 258 -4.00 -6.67 -10.01
CA THR A 258 -2.81 -6.55 -9.14
C THR A 258 -2.16 -5.19 -9.31
N GLY A 259 -1.95 -4.49 -8.19
CA GLY A 259 -1.33 -3.16 -8.18
C GLY A 259 -2.28 -1.99 -8.43
N CYS A 260 -3.56 -2.21 -8.76
CA CYS A 260 -4.52 -1.11 -8.90
C CYS A 260 -4.61 -0.24 -7.65
N GLY A 261 -4.67 -0.87 -6.46
CA GLY A 261 -4.68 -0.17 -5.18
C GLY A 261 -3.38 0.59 -4.91
N ASP A 262 -2.25 0.01 -5.32
CA ASP A 262 -0.93 0.64 -5.14
C ASP A 262 -0.81 1.89 -6.01
N VAL A 263 -1.27 1.82 -7.26
CA VAL A 263 -1.30 2.96 -8.19
C VAL A 263 -2.29 4.03 -7.72
N PHE A 264 -3.46 3.64 -7.22
CA PHE A 264 -4.40 4.58 -6.61
C PHE A 264 -3.73 5.38 -5.48
N ASN A 265 -3.07 4.70 -4.54
CA ASN A 265 -2.37 5.35 -3.44
C ASN A 265 -1.24 6.27 -3.91
N ALA A 266 -0.49 5.89 -4.93
CA ALA A 266 0.56 6.72 -5.51
C ALA A 266 0.01 8.05 -6.07
N VAL A 267 -1.11 8.00 -6.79
CA VAL A 267 -1.77 9.22 -7.33
C VAL A 267 -2.33 10.09 -6.21
N ILE A 268 -2.90 9.48 -5.16
CA ILE A 268 -3.36 10.23 -3.99
C ILE A 268 -2.19 10.94 -3.30
N ILE A 269 -1.06 10.27 -3.08
CA ILE A 269 0.13 10.87 -2.48
C ILE A 269 0.65 12.03 -3.34
N GLU A 270 0.74 11.85 -4.65
CA GLU A 270 1.13 12.92 -5.59
C GLU A 270 0.20 14.14 -5.47
N GLY A 271 -1.11 13.90 -5.47
CA GLY A 271 -2.11 14.95 -5.35
C GLY A 271 -2.05 15.71 -4.03
N MET A 272 -1.86 15.01 -2.92
CA MET A 272 -1.69 15.64 -1.60
C MET A 272 -0.51 16.62 -1.55
N ILE A 273 0.52 16.33 -2.32
CA ILE A 273 1.75 17.12 -2.36
C ILE A 273 1.63 18.30 -3.33
N ASN A 274 1.06 18.08 -4.51
CA ASN A 274 1.12 19.02 -5.62
C ASN A 274 -0.12 19.91 -5.76
N THR A 275 -1.26 19.47 -5.24
CA THR A 275 -2.54 20.19 -5.38
C THR A 275 -3.37 20.05 -4.10
N LYS A 276 -4.32 20.97 -3.91
CA LYS A 276 -5.37 20.85 -2.89
C LYS A 276 -6.73 20.50 -3.50
N ASP A 277 -6.77 20.18 -4.79
CA ASP A 277 -7.97 19.77 -5.51
C ASP A 277 -8.18 18.26 -5.29
N TYR A 278 -8.94 17.94 -4.27
CA TYR A 278 -9.21 16.56 -3.88
C TYR A 278 -10.07 15.81 -4.91
N GLN A 279 -11.03 16.48 -5.52
CA GLN A 279 -11.89 15.88 -6.53
C GLN A 279 -11.07 15.46 -7.74
N LYS A 280 -10.30 16.38 -8.31
CA LYS A 280 -9.43 16.09 -9.45
C LYS A 280 -8.39 15.00 -9.13
N THR A 281 -7.86 15.00 -7.91
CA THR A 281 -6.94 13.96 -7.46
C THR A 281 -7.62 12.59 -7.45
N LEU A 282 -8.84 12.51 -6.91
CA LEU A 282 -9.62 11.27 -6.87
C LEU A 282 -9.97 10.77 -8.28
N GLU A 283 -10.41 11.68 -9.19
CA GLU A 283 -10.65 11.37 -10.60
C GLU A 283 -9.41 10.77 -11.29
N CYS A 284 -8.25 11.40 -11.08
CA CYS A 284 -6.99 10.87 -11.60
C CYS A 284 -6.65 9.50 -11.02
N ALA A 285 -6.84 9.28 -9.71
CA ALA A 285 -6.55 8.02 -9.06
C ALA A 285 -7.42 6.87 -9.57
N VAL A 286 -8.72 7.11 -9.73
CA VAL A 286 -9.67 6.15 -10.31
C VAL A 286 -9.28 5.81 -11.76
N LYS A 287 -8.99 6.82 -12.57
CA LYS A 287 -8.60 6.64 -13.98
C LYS A 287 -7.31 5.85 -14.14
N GLU A 288 -6.26 6.20 -13.39
CA GLU A 288 -4.96 5.52 -13.51
C GLU A 288 -5.04 4.07 -13.00
N SER A 289 -5.80 3.82 -11.92
CA SER A 289 -6.05 2.46 -11.44
C SER A 289 -6.80 1.61 -12.46
N GLY A 290 -7.76 2.19 -13.18
CA GLY A 290 -8.47 1.51 -14.27
C GLY A 290 -7.54 1.06 -15.39
N LYS A 291 -6.60 1.91 -15.81
CA LYS A 291 -5.59 1.54 -16.83
C LYS A 291 -4.73 0.35 -16.39
N ILE A 292 -4.43 0.24 -15.09
CA ILE A 292 -3.69 -0.92 -14.57
C ILE A 292 -4.53 -2.19 -14.65
N ALA A 293 -5.82 -2.10 -14.37
CA ALA A 293 -6.73 -3.25 -14.51
C ALA A 293 -6.79 -3.79 -15.95
N GLU A 294 -6.68 -2.90 -16.95
CA GLU A 294 -6.68 -3.23 -18.39
C GLU A 294 -5.34 -3.77 -18.89
N GLY A 295 -4.23 -3.21 -18.44
CA GLY A 295 -2.90 -3.45 -19.02
C GLY A 295 -1.84 -4.03 -18.06
N GLY A 296 -2.16 -4.14 -16.77
CA GLY A 296 -1.19 -4.52 -15.73
C GLY A 296 -0.24 -3.38 -15.34
N LEU A 297 0.62 -3.65 -14.37
CA LEU A 297 1.63 -2.70 -13.93
C LEU A 297 2.67 -2.47 -15.04
N PRO A 298 3.04 -1.22 -15.35
CA PRO A 298 3.88 -0.89 -16.50
C PRO A 298 5.30 -1.49 -16.46
N TRP A 299 5.74 -1.98 -15.33
CA TRP A 299 7.02 -2.66 -15.17
C TRP A 299 6.93 -4.19 -15.09
N ILE A 300 5.73 -4.75 -15.08
CA ILE A 300 5.48 -6.16 -15.26
C ILE A 300 5.11 -6.32 -16.73
N LYS A 301 6.12 -6.49 -17.60
CA LYS A 301 5.88 -6.81 -19.01
C LYS A 301 5.63 -8.30 -19.12
N GLU A 302 4.61 -8.63 -19.90
CA GLU A 302 4.32 -9.98 -20.38
C GLU A 302 5.52 -10.60 -21.11
#